data_a0954474e03d23f97d619d7586e7a4ec
#
_entry.id   a0954474e03d23f97d619d7586e7a4ec
#
_cell.length_a   1.000
_cell.length_b   1.000
_cell.length_c   1.000
_cell.angle_alpha   90.00
_cell.angle_beta   90.00
_cell.angle_gamma   90.00
#
_symmetry.space_group_name_H-M   'P 1'
#
loop_
_entity.id
_entity.type
_entity.pdbx_description
1 polymer ?
#
loop_
_entity_poly.entity_id
_entity_poly.type
_entity_poly.pdbx_seq_one_letter_code
_entity_poly.pdbx_strand_id
1 'polypeptide(L)'
;MKKIVCFIIAVLLTVSTVGCNSSSGGESHPGNTGSGGASESHASDAHAHSYTLVKAVKPTCTSGGNSAYYKCDCGKIFLKKGIDYVETDLNSVTIKAKGHTFTEEIVDDEYLISEATETTPQVFAKACKTCGEKSTSDIDTFTYGKTLEEYLKTDKSFYVPTNLTMSLYDAANCVYGFTWNTLTEPARPVLKIKEKSGGEEKLVRANFNAADSYKIESGVESAIKYYSCKAEITLKPDTEYVYSTGDDYMGCFTESVPIKSVNPAEKGAWKFIHVSDSQAEGNKSNGGAGTGTAFSYVLKSVTADRDVKFMVHTGDVVEYSKYQNYWDNMLNANRKYLSRIPVMAISGNHETTYKNGSNETFNRFNYKIPIQKNTKLGFYYSFSYGNVKFIMLNTNELNGSRLTNAQYSWLENELQNTTEKWKVVSMHNPMYSVGKWGSDNTKNGIARALAEQLKGLFAEYGVDVVLQGHDHMVSRTRPLNGNGEATEENIEEINGIKYIKDPDGVIYVMNGPAGDQAKGESSIYKHDESLYAYALPSKISSWAEFEVSGDVLSVTVKTAQSGTAAKLISWGIKKTK
;
A
#
# COMPACT_ATOMS: atom_id res chain seq x y z
N MET A 1 -10.05 3.40 -10.35
CA MET A 1 -11.17 2.46 -10.24
C MET A 1 -11.03 1.70 -8.92
N LYS A 2 -12.07 1.68 -8.13
CA LYS A 2 -12.02 1.17 -6.74
C LYS A 2 -12.22 -0.34 -6.76
N LYS A 3 -11.24 -1.12 -6.31
CA LYS A 3 -11.47 -2.50 -5.88
C LYS A 3 -11.92 -2.46 -4.42
N ILE A 4 -13.16 -2.82 -4.16
CA ILE A 4 -13.64 -3.12 -2.82
C ILE A 4 -13.53 -4.64 -2.69
N VAL A 5 -12.57 -5.10 -1.90
CA VAL A 5 -12.49 -6.50 -1.49
C VAL A 5 -13.42 -6.66 -0.29
N CYS A 6 -14.56 -7.32 -0.49
CA CYS A 6 -15.42 -7.76 0.60
C CYS A 6 -14.96 -9.14 1.06
N PHE A 7 -14.47 -9.22 2.30
CA PHE A 7 -14.30 -10.50 2.99
C PHE A 7 -15.67 -11.05 3.39
N ILE A 8 -16.02 -12.21 2.86
CA ILE A 8 -17.19 -12.97 3.31
C ILE A 8 -16.69 -14.00 4.32
N ILE A 9 -17.05 -13.77 5.59
CA ILE A 9 -16.95 -14.79 6.63
C ILE A 9 -18.15 -15.71 6.45
N ALA A 10 -17.93 -16.95 6.01
CA ALA A 10 -18.94 -17.99 5.93
C ALA A 10 -19.19 -18.57 7.34
N VAL A 11 -20.31 -18.19 7.93
CA VAL A 11 -20.86 -18.89 9.10
C VAL A 11 -21.78 -20.00 8.61
N LEU A 12 -21.36 -21.25 8.79
CA LEU A 12 -22.21 -22.43 8.57
C LEU A 12 -23.28 -22.49 9.67
N LEU A 13 -24.52 -22.26 9.29
CA LEU A 13 -25.69 -22.61 10.08
C LEU A 13 -26.36 -23.84 9.45
N THR A 14 -26.27 -24.95 10.14
CA THR A 14 -27.03 -26.18 9.86
C THR A 14 -28.51 -25.96 10.19
N VAL A 15 -29.37 -26.01 9.19
CA VAL A 15 -30.82 -26.04 9.39
C VAL A 15 -31.32 -27.48 9.20
N SER A 16 -31.87 -28.04 10.28
CA SER A 16 -32.55 -29.33 10.29
C SER A 16 -33.94 -29.17 9.67
N THR A 17 -34.21 -29.93 8.63
CA THR A 17 -35.54 -30.03 8.01
C THR A 17 -36.41 -31.02 8.80
N VAL A 18 -37.56 -30.55 9.24
CA VAL A 18 -38.68 -31.43 9.60
C VAL A 18 -39.79 -31.19 8.60
N GLY A 19 -40.06 -32.21 7.83
CA GLY A 19 -41.17 -32.20 6.91
C GLY A 19 -42.47 -32.61 7.59
N CYS A 20 -43.59 -32.06 7.15
CA CYS A 20 -44.87 -32.70 7.27
C CYS A 20 -45.77 -32.45 6.07
N ASN A 21 -46.40 -33.48 5.71
CA ASN A 21 -47.06 -33.84 4.47
C ASN A 21 -48.47 -33.25 4.32
N SER A 22 -48.91 -33.20 3.11
CA SER A 22 -50.18 -32.78 2.57
C SER A 22 -51.35 -33.72 2.83
N SER A 23 -52.57 -33.25 2.82
CA SER A 23 -53.66 -33.82 2.04
C SER A 23 -54.90 -32.93 1.99
N SER A 24 -55.24 -32.57 0.89
CA SER A 24 -56.42 -32.55 -0.01
C SER A 24 -57.82 -32.61 0.60
N GLY A 25 -58.69 -31.72 0.13
CA GLY A 25 -59.98 -32.12 -0.35
C GLY A 25 -61.21 -31.35 0.13
N GLY A 26 -61.95 -30.78 -0.82
CA GLY A 26 -63.40 -30.90 -0.84
C GLY A 26 -64.25 -29.66 -0.68
N GLU A 27 -64.83 -29.34 -1.79
CA GLU A 27 -65.93 -28.37 -2.05
C GLU A 27 -67.15 -28.47 -1.17
N SER A 28 -67.88 -27.38 -0.93
CA SER A 28 -69.16 -27.01 -1.54
C SER A 28 -69.99 -26.05 -0.69
N HIS A 29 -70.55 -25.07 -1.34
CA HIS A 29 -71.66 -24.17 -0.90
C HIS A 29 -73.01 -24.92 -1.04
N PRO A 30 -74.18 -24.37 -0.69
CA PRO A 30 -74.60 -23.07 -0.14
C PRO A 30 -75.75 -23.12 0.92
N GLY A 31 -76.22 -21.96 1.40
CA GLY A 31 -77.61 -21.80 1.76
C GLY A 31 -77.93 -21.07 3.07
N ASN A 32 -78.15 -19.85 3.00
CA ASN A 32 -79.27 -18.97 3.32
C ASN A 32 -80.04 -19.00 4.66
N THR A 33 -80.28 -17.79 5.15
CA THR A 33 -81.37 -17.17 5.94
C THR A 33 -81.41 -17.32 7.46
N GLY A 34 -81.53 -16.14 8.09
CA GLY A 34 -82.44 -15.92 9.20
C GLY A 34 -81.94 -15.09 10.35
N SER A 35 -82.34 -13.82 10.32
CA SER A 35 -82.59 -12.84 11.39
C SER A 35 -82.48 -13.28 12.85
N GLY A 36 -81.94 -12.35 13.69
CA GLY A 36 -82.27 -12.26 15.11
C GLY A 36 -81.15 -11.60 15.93
N GLY A 37 -81.37 -10.37 16.34
CA GLY A 37 -80.42 -9.60 17.11
C GLY A 37 -80.21 -10.10 18.52
N ALA A 38 -79.02 -9.91 18.97
CA ALA A 38 -78.62 -9.67 20.35
C ALA A 38 -77.27 -9.00 20.37
N SER A 39 -77.20 -7.83 20.93
CA SER A 39 -75.93 -7.17 21.23
C SER A 39 -75.20 -7.91 22.33
N GLU A 40 -74.17 -8.65 21.97
CA GLU A 40 -73.18 -9.11 22.93
C GLU A 40 -71.90 -8.24 22.74
N SER A 41 -71.62 -7.50 23.80
CA SER A 41 -70.35 -6.79 23.96
C SER A 41 -69.21 -7.80 24.01
N HIS A 42 -68.49 -7.98 22.91
CA HIS A 42 -67.20 -8.64 22.97
C HIS A 42 -66.22 -7.74 23.72
N ALA A 43 -65.97 -8.13 24.96
CA ALA A 43 -64.78 -7.70 25.66
C ALA A 43 -63.59 -8.16 24.81
N SER A 44 -62.94 -7.23 24.13
CA SER A 44 -61.63 -7.49 23.51
C SER A 44 -60.65 -7.84 24.63
N ASP A 45 -60.21 -9.06 24.69
CA ASP A 45 -59.02 -9.44 25.46
C ASP A 45 -57.88 -8.51 24.99
N ALA A 46 -57.62 -7.45 25.76
CA ALA A 46 -56.58 -6.51 25.51
C ALA A 46 -55.23 -7.18 25.82
N HIS A 47 -54.72 -7.93 24.82
CA HIS A 47 -53.39 -8.48 24.89
C HIS A 47 -52.38 -7.32 24.98
N ALA A 48 -51.61 -7.26 26.07
CA ALA A 48 -50.53 -6.32 26.23
C ALA A 48 -49.37 -6.72 25.27
N HIS A 49 -49.12 -5.93 24.25
CA HIS A 49 -48.06 -6.20 23.28
C HIS A 49 -46.68 -6.03 23.92
N SER A 50 -45.81 -7.02 23.73
CA SER A 50 -44.36 -6.92 23.95
C SER A 50 -43.66 -6.47 22.66
N TYR A 51 -42.75 -5.48 22.74
CA TYR A 51 -42.14 -4.89 21.56
C TYR A 51 -40.67 -5.23 21.47
N THR A 52 -40.32 -6.28 20.72
CA THR A 52 -38.91 -6.65 20.43
C THR A 52 -38.46 -6.02 19.12
N LEU A 53 -37.37 -5.22 19.16
CA LEU A 53 -36.82 -4.55 17.98
C LEU A 53 -36.18 -5.55 17.03
N VAL A 54 -36.65 -5.57 15.78
CA VAL A 54 -35.96 -6.16 14.64
C VAL A 54 -35.23 -5.04 13.92
N LYS A 55 -33.90 -5.12 13.93
CA LYS A 55 -33.04 -4.10 13.31
C LYS A 55 -33.21 -4.08 11.79
N ALA A 56 -33.00 -2.90 11.19
CA ALA A 56 -32.97 -2.78 9.73
C ALA A 56 -31.83 -3.59 9.12
N VAL A 57 -32.14 -4.31 8.04
CA VAL A 57 -31.18 -5.02 7.20
C VAL A 57 -31.22 -4.43 5.80
N LYS A 58 -30.09 -3.96 5.32
CA LYS A 58 -29.98 -3.41 3.94
C LYS A 58 -30.08 -4.57 2.92
N PRO A 59 -30.90 -4.43 1.86
CA PRO A 59 -30.96 -5.45 0.81
C PRO A 59 -29.64 -5.50 0.03
N THR A 60 -29.21 -6.73 -0.31
CA THR A 60 -28.11 -7.01 -1.24
C THR A 60 -28.64 -7.21 -2.66
N CYS A 61 -27.78 -7.57 -3.59
CA CYS A 61 -28.23 -7.95 -4.94
C CYS A 61 -29.12 -9.19 -4.93
N THR A 62 -28.81 -10.17 -4.09
CA THR A 62 -29.47 -11.49 -4.07
C THR A 62 -30.43 -11.68 -2.90
N SER A 63 -30.26 -10.91 -1.82
CA SER A 63 -31.07 -11.05 -0.60
C SER A 63 -31.88 -9.79 -0.33
N GLY A 64 -33.14 -9.97 0.04
CA GLY A 64 -33.98 -8.89 0.55
C GLY A 64 -33.49 -8.35 1.89
N GLY A 65 -34.01 -7.21 2.26
CA GLY A 65 -33.76 -6.57 3.54
C GLY A 65 -35.07 -6.20 4.26
N ASN A 66 -34.95 -5.43 5.29
CA ASN A 66 -36.11 -4.86 5.99
C ASN A 66 -35.78 -3.48 6.59
N SER A 67 -36.78 -2.63 6.72
CA SER A 67 -36.68 -1.49 7.62
C SER A 67 -36.77 -1.96 9.09
N ALA A 68 -36.30 -1.15 10.03
CA ALA A 68 -36.44 -1.49 11.44
C ALA A 68 -37.93 -1.56 11.82
N TYR A 69 -38.34 -2.60 12.54
CA TYR A 69 -39.69 -2.78 13.04
C TYR A 69 -39.68 -3.48 14.40
N TYR A 70 -40.83 -3.55 15.05
CA TYR A 70 -40.99 -4.24 16.32
C TYR A 70 -41.91 -5.44 16.13
N LYS A 71 -41.54 -6.58 16.75
CA LYS A 71 -42.32 -7.81 16.74
C LYS A 71 -42.87 -8.07 18.12
N CYS A 72 -44.13 -8.45 18.19
CA CYS A 72 -44.79 -8.95 19.41
C CYS A 72 -44.81 -10.48 19.41
N ASP A 73 -44.80 -11.10 20.59
CA ASP A 73 -44.92 -12.54 20.78
C ASP A 73 -46.22 -13.10 20.19
N CYS A 74 -47.27 -12.26 20.07
CA CYS A 74 -48.52 -12.62 19.39
C CYS A 74 -48.40 -12.72 17.86
N GLY A 75 -47.19 -12.44 17.28
CA GLY A 75 -46.93 -12.48 15.85
C GLY A 75 -47.20 -11.18 15.10
N LYS A 76 -47.84 -10.19 15.71
CA LYS A 76 -48.05 -8.87 15.11
C LYS A 76 -46.76 -8.06 15.05
N ILE A 77 -46.70 -7.17 14.07
CA ILE A 77 -45.52 -6.29 13.87
C ILE A 77 -45.96 -4.82 13.87
N PHE A 78 -45.05 -3.94 14.28
CA PHE A 78 -45.33 -2.53 14.55
C PHE A 78 -44.20 -1.65 14.05
N LEU A 79 -44.55 -0.45 13.59
CA LEU A 79 -43.63 0.65 13.37
C LEU A 79 -43.73 1.64 14.53
N LYS A 80 -42.59 2.11 15.02
CA LYS A 80 -42.51 3.16 16.03
C LYS A 80 -42.67 4.55 15.36
N LYS A 81 -43.70 5.28 15.73
CA LYS A 81 -43.94 6.66 15.30
C LYS A 81 -43.96 7.57 16.53
N GLY A 82 -42.84 8.26 16.77
CA GLY A 82 -42.67 9.03 18.02
C GLY A 82 -42.66 8.12 19.25
N ILE A 83 -43.66 8.26 20.12
CA ILE A 83 -43.85 7.43 21.32
C ILE A 83 -44.76 6.22 21.05
N ASP A 84 -45.50 6.20 19.95
CA ASP A 84 -46.54 5.21 19.65
C ASP A 84 -46.00 4.05 18.78
N TYR A 85 -46.61 2.88 18.96
CA TYR A 85 -46.38 1.68 18.15
C TYR A 85 -47.62 1.44 17.28
N VAL A 86 -47.46 1.57 15.96
CA VAL A 86 -48.53 1.41 14.98
C VAL A 86 -48.43 0.05 14.32
N GLU A 87 -49.48 -0.77 14.42
CA GLU A 87 -49.53 -2.10 13.79
C GLU A 87 -49.37 -1.95 12.26
N THR A 88 -48.59 -2.84 11.69
CA THR A 88 -48.30 -2.87 10.26
C THR A 88 -48.18 -4.32 9.78
N ASP A 89 -48.05 -4.53 8.48
CA ASP A 89 -47.81 -5.85 7.89
C ASP A 89 -46.33 -6.05 7.51
N LEU A 90 -45.94 -7.32 7.36
CA LEU A 90 -44.55 -7.69 7.04
C LEU A 90 -44.13 -7.15 5.67
N ASN A 91 -45.03 -7.06 4.70
CA ASN A 91 -44.71 -6.57 3.36
C ASN A 91 -44.29 -5.11 3.36
N SER A 92 -44.92 -4.31 4.23
CA SER A 92 -44.63 -2.86 4.34
C SER A 92 -43.25 -2.56 4.94
N VAL A 93 -42.65 -3.51 5.64
CA VAL A 93 -41.30 -3.39 6.22
C VAL A 93 -40.24 -4.21 5.47
N THR A 94 -40.64 -5.09 4.55
CA THR A 94 -39.75 -5.90 3.75
C THR A 94 -39.24 -5.09 2.53
N ILE A 95 -37.96 -5.18 2.27
CA ILE A 95 -37.30 -4.56 1.12
C ILE A 95 -36.84 -5.69 0.18
N LYS A 96 -37.26 -5.66 -1.07
CA LYS A 96 -36.86 -6.66 -2.06
C LYS A 96 -35.35 -6.60 -2.32
N ALA A 97 -34.75 -7.72 -2.72
CA ALA A 97 -33.40 -7.77 -3.26
C ALA A 97 -33.26 -6.78 -4.43
N LYS A 98 -32.08 -6.16 -4.55
CA LYS A 98 -31.84 -5.13 -5.57
C LYS A 98 -31.74 -5.67 -6.98
N GLY A 99 -31.42 -6.97 -7.12
CA GLY A 99 -31.01 -7.56 -8.39
C GLY A 99 -29.59 -7.17 -8.78
N HIS A 100 -29.12 -7.72 -9.87
CA HIS A 100 -27.82 -7.36 -10.46
C HIS A 100 -28.00 -6.32 -11.57
N THR A 101 -27.02 -5.42 -11.69
CA THR A 101 -26.89 -4.48 -12.81
C THR A 101 -25.47 -4.61 -13.34
N PHE A 102 -25.32 -5.29 -14.48
CA PHE A 102 -24.03 -5.63 -15.08
C PHE A 102 -23.54 -4.50 -16.00
N THR A 103 -22.83 -3.52 -15.44
CA THR A 103 -22.35 -2.34 -16.18
C THR A 103 -20.85 -2.10 -16.03
N GLU A 104 -20.19 -2.78 -15.08
CA GLU A 104 -18.78 -2.57 -14.86
C GLU A 104 -17.94 -3.44 -15.80
N GLU A 105 -17.00 -2.80 -16.51
CA GLU A 105 -16.06 -3.45 -17.42
C GLU A 105 -14.75 -3.68 -16.66
N ILE A 106 -14.52 -4.93 -16.22
CA ILE A 106 -13.36 -5.32 -15.45
C ILE A 106 -12.49 -6.25 -16.30
N VAL A 107 -11.25 -5.84 -16.56
CA VAL A 107 -10.26 -6.65 -17.28
C VAL A 107 -9.47 -7.46 -16.26
N ASP A 108 -9.94 -8.67 -16.00
CA ASP A 108 -9.33 -9.63 -15.08
C ASP A 108 -9.68 -11.05 -15.56
N ASP A 109 -8.80 -12.03 -15.31
CA ASP A 109 -9.00 -13.42 -15.75
C ASP A 109 -10.28 -14.05 -15.17
N GLU A 110 -10.76 -13.59 -14.02
CA GLU A 110 -12.03 -14.02 -13.44
C GLU A 110 -13.22 -13.70 -14.35
N TYR A 111 -13.16 -12.59 -15.09
CA TYR A 111 -14.23 -12.13 -15.98
C TYR A 111 -13.99 -12.52 -17.44
N LEU A 112 -12.86 -13.14 -17.77
CA LEU A 112 -12.53 -13.56 -19.14
C LEU A 112 -13.49 -14.65 -19.63
N ILE A 113 -14.04 -14.44 -20.83
CA ILE A 113 -14.88 -15.42 -21.55
C ILE A 113 -14.04 -16.12 -22.63
N SER A 114 -13.31 -15.32 -23.42
CA SER A 114 -12.44 -15.86 -24.47
C SER A 114 -11.19 -15.01 -24.65
N GLU A 115 -10.08 -15.69 -24.92
CA GLU A 115 -8.80 -15.07 -25.27
C GLU A 115 -8.87 -14.41 -26.65
N ALA A 116 -7.91 -13.49 -26.91
CA ALA A 116 -7.77 -12.92 -28.25
C ALA A 116 -7.39 -14.00 -29.26
N THR A 117 -7.98 -13.87 -30.43
CA THR A 117 -7.64 -14.70 -31.62
C THR A 117 -6.97 -13.83 -32.68
N GLU A 118 -6.62 -14.39 -33.81
CA GLU A 118 -6.09 -13.62 -34.95
C GLU A 118 -7.02 -12.49 -35.38
N THR A 119 -8.34 -12.67 -35.25
CA THR A 119 -9.35 -11.76 -35.78
C THR A 119 -10.30 -11.17 -34.75
N THR A 120 -10.23 -11.63 -33.48
CA THR A 120 -11.14 -11.17 -32.42
C THR A 120 -10.33 -10.78 -31.20
N PRO A 121 -10.55 -9.58 -30.61
CA PRO A 121 -9.97 -9.21 -29.32
C PRO A 121 -10.45 -10.12 -28.18
N GLN A 122 -9.88 -9.97 -26.99
CA GLN A 122 -10.37 -10.64 -25.78
C GLN A 122 -11.81 -10.24 -25.49
N VAL A 123 -12.62 -11.19 -25.00
CA VAL A 123 -14.00 -10.96 -24.59
C VAL A 123 -14.14 -11.22 -23.10
N PHE A 124 -14.75 -10.29 -22.41
CA PHE A 124 -14.98 -10.34 -20.97
C PHE A 124 -16.47 -10.21 -20.65
N ALA A 125 -16.90 -10.87 -19.57
CA ALA A 125 -18.21 -10.62 -18.97
C ALA A 125 -18.20 -9.30 -18.20
N LYS A 126 -19.31 -8.56 -18.24
CA LYS A 126 -19.51 -7.39 -17.37
C LYS A 126 -19.77 -7.82 -15.94
N ALA A 127 -19.33 -6.99 -15.00
CA ALA A 127 -19.54 -7.20 -13.58
C ALA A 127 -20.74 -6.40 -13.05
N CYS A 128 -21.37 -6.90 -12.00
CA CYS A 128 -22.39 -6.16 -11.27
C CYS A 128 -21.78 -4.96 -10.55
N LYS A 129 -22.32 -3.78 -10.81
CA LYS A 129 -21.88 -2.52 -10.18
C LYS A 129 -21.88 -2.54 -8.65
N THR A 130 -22.77 -3.32 -8.04
CA THR A 130 -22.98 -3.33 -6.60
C THR A 130 -22.14 -4.38 -5.87
N CYS A 131 -22.03 -5.60 -6.40
CA CYS A 131 -21.38 -6.73 -5.72
C CYS A 131 -20.19 -7.31 -6.47
N GLY A 132 -19.90 -6.86 -7.68
CA GLY A 132 -18.79 -7.37 -8.48
C GLY A 132 -19.03 -8.71 -9.16
N GLU A 133 -20.17 -9.38 -8.95
CA GLU A 133 -20.46 -10.68 -9.56
C GLU A 133 -20.50 -10.56 -11.09
N LYS A 134 -19.86 -11.50 -11.80
CA LYS A 134 -19.84 -11.51 -13.26
C LYS A 134 -21.17 -11.94 -13.86
N SER A 135 -21.55 -11.35 -14.97
CA SER A 135 -22.73 -11.80 -15.72
C SER A 135 -22.50 -13.18 -16.34
N THR A 136 -23.57 -13.97 -16.38
CA THR A 136 -23.63 -15.23 -17.10
C THR A 136 -24.36 -15.09 -18.43
N SER A 137 -24.75 -13.86 -18.80
CA SER A 137 -25.49 -13.55 -20.03
C SER A 137 -24.53 -13.16 -21.15
N ASP A 138 -24.72 -13.74 -22.32
CA ASP A 138 -23.90 -13.48 -23.52
C ASP A 138 -24.01 -12.02 -24.03
N ILE A 139 -25.06 -11.29 -23.64
CA ILE A 139 -25.24 -9.87 -24.01
C ILE A 139 -24.52 -8.90 -23.10
N ASP A 140 -24.19 -9.32 -21.88
CA ASP A 140 -23.48 -8.49 -20.90
C ASP A 140 -21.97 -8.70 -21.01
N THR A 141 -21.44 -8.50 -22.22
CA THR A 141 -20.02 -8.69 -22.54
C THR A 141 -19.41 -7.42 -23.12
N PHE A 142 -18.09 -7.36 -23.14
CA PHE A 142 -17.32 -6.31 -23.83
C PHE A 142 -16.01 -6.89 -24.38
N THR A 143 -15.49 -6.27 -25.43
CA THR A 143 -14.18 -6.61 -26.00
C THR A 143 -13.11 -5.69 -25.45
N TYR A 144 -11.89 -6.21 -25.29
CA TYR A 144 -10.74 -5.45 -24.79
C TYR A 144 -9.45 -5.80 -25.52
N GLY A 145 -8.62 -4.78 -25.77
CA GLY A 145 -7.36 -4.93 -26.48
C GLY A 145 -7.54 -5.02 -28.01
N LYS A 146 -6.57 -5.63 -28.66
CA LYS A 146 -6.48 -5.82 -30.10
C LYS A 146 -6.51 -7.31 -30.44
N THR A 147 -6.67 -7.63 -31.72
CA THR A 147 -6.47 -9.00 -32.22
C THR A 147 -4.99 -9.39 -32.17
N LEU A 148 -4.68 -10.68 -32.17
CA LEU A 148 -3.28 -11.14 -32.19
C LEU A 148 -2.56 -10.66 -33.47
N GLU A 149 -3.25 -10.61 -34.62
CA GLU A 149 -2.68 -10.08 -35.86
C GLU A 149 -2.24 -8.62 -35.72
N GLU A 150 -3.04 -7.80 -35.04
CA GLU A 150 -2.68 -6.37 -34.79
C GLU A 150 -1.49 -6.21 -33.85
N TYR A 151 -1.41 -7.03 -32.77
CA TYR A 151 -0.26 -7.01 -31.87
C TYR A 151 1.04 -7.44 -32.57
N LEU A 152 0.99 -8.45 -33.41
CA LEU A 152 2.16 -8.98 -34.15
C LEU A 152 2.74 -8.01 -35.19
N LYS A 153 2.03 -6.92 -35.54
CA LYS A 153 2.56 -5.84 -36.39
C LYS A 153 3.63 -4.99 -35.68
N THR A 154 3.70 -5.04 -34.34
CA THR A 154 4.68 -4.30 -33.53
C THR A 154 5.92 -5.16 -33.28
N ASP A 155 7.12 -4.55 -33.35
CA ASP A 155 8.37 -5.23 -33.02
C ASP A 155 8.33 -5.79 -31.59
N LYS A 156 8.68 -7.07 -31.45
CA LYS A 156 8.65 -7.78 -30.17
C LYS A 156 9.55 -7.14 -29.10
N SER A 157 10.60 -6.43 -29.48
CA SER A 157 11.47 -5.74 -28.54
C SER A 157 10.76 -4.69 -27.68
N PHE A 158 9.66 -4.10 -28.20
CA PHE A 158 8.87 -3.13 -27.46
C PHE A 158 8.02 -3.75 -26.34
N TYR A 159 7.79 -5.06 -26.39
CA TYR A 159 7.08 -5.81 -25.34
C TYR A 159 8.00 -6.29 -24.21
N VAL A 160 9.33 -6.20 -24.40
CA VAL A 160 10.29 -6.64 -23.38
C VAL A 160 10.19 -5.74 -22.14
N PRO A 161 9.95 -6.32 -20.95
CA PRO A 161 9.80 -5.53 -19.74
C PRO A 161 11.06 -4.78 -19.34
N THR A 162 10.87 -3.52 -18.93
CA THR A 162 11.89 -2.63 -18.36
C THR A 162 11.44 -2.14 -16.98
N ASN A 163 12.32 -1.54 -16.19
CA ASN A 163 11.99 -0.89 -14.91
C ASN A 163 11.27 -1.80 -13.90
N LEU A 164 11.66 -3.08 -13.85
CA LEU A 164 11.07 -4.06 -12.95
C LEU A 164 11.41 -3.73 -11.48
N THR A 165 10.38 -3.54 -10.67
CA THR A 165 10.46 -3.37 -9.22
C THR A 165 9.34 -4.13 -8.52
N MET A 166 9.50 -4.37 -7.23
CA MET A 166 8.46 -4.97 -6.40
C MET A 166 8.38 -4.32 -5.02
N SER A 167 7.25 -4.45 -4.37
CA SER A 167 7.02 -4.03 -2.99
C SER A 167 6.07 -4.99 -2.26
N LEU A 168 5.95 -4.82 -0.95
CA LEU A 168 4.95 -5.51 -0.14
C LEU A 168 3.68 -4.65 -0.11
N TYR A 169 2.62 -5.07 -0.80
CA TYR A 169 1.34 -4.38 -0.77
C TYR A 169 0.62 -4.57 0.56
N ASP A 170 0.68 -5.78 1.07
CA ASP A 170 0.23 -6.13 2.41
C ASP A 170 1.26 -7.10 3.01
N ALA A 171 2.16 -6.54 3.82
CA ALA A 171 3.23 -7.31 4.42
C ALA A 171 2.69 -8.37 5.40
N ALA A 172 1.60 -8.07 6.12
CA ALA A 172 0.99 -8.97 7.09
C ALA A 172 0.40 -10.22 6.44
N ASN A 173 -0.05 -10.12 5.18
CA ASN A 173 -0.65 -11.22 4.42
C ASN A 173 0.25 -11.72 3.28
N CYS A 174 1.53 -11.36 3.23
CA CYS A 174 2.47 -11.71 2.17
C CYS A 174 1.98 -11.35 0.75
N VAL A 175 1.30 -10.22 0.60
CA VAL A 175 0.86 -9.72 -0.70
C VAL A 175 1.96 -8.87 -1.32
N TYR A 176 2.38 -9.26 -2.51
CA TYR A 176 3.42 -8.59 -3.29
C TYR A 176 2.80 -7.84 -4.47
N GLY A 177 3.27 -6.62 -4.72
CA GLY A 177 3.02 -5.86 -5.93
C GLY A 177 4.27 -5.84 -6.80
N PHE A 178 4.09 -6.10 -8.09
CA PHE A 178 5.14 -5.99 -9.10
C PHE A 178 4.75 -4.93 -10.12
N THR A 179 5.73 -4.13 -10.57
CA THR A 179 5.52 -3.21 -11.68
C THR A 179 6.68 -3.28 -12.66
N TRP A 180 6.35 -3.14 -13.94
CA TRP A 180 7.31 -3.04 -15.05
C TRP A 180 6.75 -2.17 -16.16
N ASN A 181 7.59 -1.73 -17.07
CA ASN A 181 7.18 -0.94 -18.22
C ASN A 181 7.41 -1.68 -19.53
N THR A 182 6.58 -1.37 -20.52
CA THR A 182 6.76 -1.75 -21.93
C THR A 182 6.70 -0.48 -22.81
N LEU A 183 7.30 -0.53 -23.99
CA LEU A 183 7.33 0.60 -24.93
C LEU A 183 6.17 0.57 -25.96
N THR A 184 5.29 -0.40 -25.82
CA THR A 184 4.06 -0.54 -26.58
C THR A 184 2.95 -1.01 -25.66
N GLU A 185 1.71 -0.88 -26.10
CA GLU A 185 0.55 -1.45 -25.40
C GLU A 185 0.71 -2.97 -25.31
N PRO A 186 0.77 -3.52 -24.09
CA PRO A 186 0.96 -4.97 -23.92
C PRO A 186 -0.28 -5.73 -24.37
N ALA A 187 -0.08 -6.92 -24.96
CA ALA A 187 -1.14 -7.78 -25.44
C ALA A 187 -1.77 -8.59 -24.29
N ARG A 188 -0.91 -9.30 -23.54
CA ARG A 188 -1.29 -10.04 -22.33
C ARG A 188 -0.16 -9.97 -21.31
N PRO A 189 -0.07 -8.87 -20.57
CA PRO A 189 0.99 -8.73 -19.57
C PRO A 189 0.73 -9.65 -18.40
N VAL A 190 1.75 -10.44 -18.01
CA VAL A 190 1.66 -11.40 -16.91
C VAL A 190 2.92 -11.43 -16.05
N LEU A 191 2.72 -11.77 -14.78
CA LEU A 191 3.74 -12.27 -13.88
C LEU A 191 3.69 -13.81 -13.89
N LYS A 192 4.77 -14.47 -14.30
CA LYS A 192 4.97 -15.92 -14.14
C LYS A 192 5.68 -16.17 -12.83
N ILE A 193 5.18 -17.05 -12.00
CA ILE A 193 5.79 -17.38 -10.72
C ILE A 193 5.54 -18.82 -10.32
N LYS A 194 6.55 -19.48 -9.78
CA LYS A 194 6.45 -20.83 -9.24
C LYS A 194 7.36 -21.02 -8.03
N GLU A 195 7.00 -21.94 -7.15
CA GLU A 195 7.85 -22.35 -6.05
C GLU A 195 9.12 -23.03 -6.61
N LYS A 196 10.28 -22.70 -6.07
CA LYS A 196 11.57 -23.26 -6.51
C LYS A 196 11.70 -24.75 -6.18
N SER A 197 11.04 -25.21 -5.13
CA SER A 197 10.98 -26.62 -4.72
C SER A 197 10.22 -27.51 -5.70
N GLY A 198 9.52 -26.94 -6.67
CA GLY A 198 8.62 -27.59 -7.61
C GLY A 198 7.19 -27.12 -7.38
N GLY A 199 6.34 -27.35 -8.37
CA GLY A 199 4.97 -26.93 -8.34
C GLY A 199 4.52 -26.36 -9.68
N GLU A 200 3.23 -26.09 -9.79
CA GLU A 200 2.63 -25.49 -10.98
C GLU A 200 3.05 -24.02 -11.11
N GLU A 201 3.38 -23.61 -12.33
CA GLU A 201 3.63 -22.23 -12.67
C GLU A 201 2.30 -21.46 -12.71
N LYS A 202 2.23 -20.38 -11.94
CA LYS A 202 1.07 -19.48 -11.96
C LYS A 202 1.33 -18.33 -12.93
N LEU A 203 0.34 -18.04 -13.75
CA LEU A 203 0.27 -16.85 -14.58
C LEU A 203 -0.67 -15.87 -13.88
N VAL A 204 -0.16 -14.73 -13.49
CA VAL A 204 -0.95 -13.66 -12.86
C VAL A 204 -1.06 -12.51 -13.84
N ARG A 205 -2.26 -12.25 -14.32
CA ARG A 205 -2.53 -11.14 -15.24
C ARG A 205 -2.18 -9.82 -14.58
N ALA A 206 -1.48 -8.98 -15.30
CA ALA A 206 -1.20 -7.60 -14.89
C ALA A 206 -2.22 -6.64 -15.49
N ASN A 207 -2.67 -5.69 -14.68
CA ASN A 207 -3.36 -4.52 -15.19
C ASN A 207 -2.31 -3.54 -15.73
N PHE A 208 -2.65 -2.78 -16.77
CA PHE A 208 -1.74 -1.77 -17.30
C PHE A 208 -2.44 -0.44 -17.54
N ASN A 209 -1.65 0.62 -17.54
CA ASN A 209 -2.08 1.96 -17.90
C ASN A 209 -1.06 2.57 -18.86
N ALA A 210 -1.53 3.31 -19.86
CA ALA A 210 -0.64 4.19 -20.58
C ALA A 210 -0.11 5.21 -19.58
N ALA A 211 1.19 5.14 -19.32
CA ALA A 211 1.90 6.18 -18.61
C ALA A 211 2.18 7.31 -19.60
N ASP A 212 2.91 8.30 -19.36
CA ASP A 212 3.15 9.44 -20.27
C ASP A 212 3.86 9.05 -21.58
N SER A 213 3.89 10.00 -22.53
CA SER A 213 4.84 9.96 -23.64
C SER A 213 6.27 9.88 -23.10
N TYR A 214 7.13 9.14 -23.79
CA TYR A 214 8.54 9.03 -23.44
C TYR A 214 9.23 10.40 -23.61
N LYS A 215 9.54 11.06 -22.50
CA LYS A 215 10.25 12.33 -22.47
C LYS A 215 11.69 12.12 -22.02
N ILE A 216 12.62 12.73 -22.72
CA ILE A 216 14.02 12.82 -22.33
C ILE A 216 14.38 14.28 -22.03
N GLU A 217 15.39 14.51 -21.20
CA GLU A 217 15.78 15.87 -20.74
C GLU A 217 16.17 16.81 -21.89
N SER A 218 16.62 16.28 -23.02
CA SER A 218 16.94 17.09 -24.22
C SER A 218 15.75 17.81 -24.87
N GLY A 219 14.54 17.65 -24.31
CA GLY A 219 13.32 18.28 -24.82
C GLY A 219 12.70 17.58 -26.02
N VAL A 220 13.26 16.46 -26.46
CA VAL A 220 12.68 15.64 -27.52
C VAL A 220 11.59 14.78 -26.91
N GLU A 221 10.33 15.07 -27.24
CA GLU A 221 9.23 14.15 -27.00
C GLU A 221 9.31 13.04 -28.04
N SER A 222 9.50 11.80 -27.58
CA SER A 222 9.35 10.65 -28.44
C SER A 222 7.86 10.38 -28.69
N ALA A 223 7.52 9.98 -29.92
CA ALA A 223 6.20 9.43 -30.24
C ALA A 223 5.93 8.09 -29.49
N ILE A 224 6.96 7.49 -28.91
CA ILE A 224 6.87 6.24 -28.13
C ILE A 224 6.20 6.55 -26.80
N LYS A 225 5.12 5.86 -26.52
CA LYS A 225 4.48 5.84 -25.20
C LYS A 225 4.99 4.62 -24.45
N TYR A 226 5.19 4.77 -23.14
CA TYR A 226 5.42 3.60 -22.30
C TYR A 226 4.16 3.27 -21.50
N TYR A 227 4.02 2.00 -21.21
CA TYR A 227 2.90 1.44 -20.47
C TYR A 227 3.42 0.86 -19.17
N SER A 228 2.71 1.11 -18.07
CA SER A 228 3.05 0.56 -16.77
C SER A 228 2.14 -0.62 -16.46
N CYS A 229 2.73 -1.79 -16.33
CA CYS A 229 2.05 -3.03 -15.95
C CYS A 229 2.17 -3.24 -14.44
N LYS A 230 1.11 -3.72 -13.80
CA LYS A 230 1.06 -4.05 -12.38
C LYS A 230 0.41 -5.39 -12.14
N ALA A 231 1.10 -6.28 -11.44
CA ALA A 231 0.56 -7.54 -10.98
C ALA A 231 0.60 -7.58 -9.44
N GLU A 232 -0.36 -8.28 -8.85
CA GLU A 232 -0.46 -8.48 -7.41
C GLU A 232 -0.65 -9.97 -7.13
N ILE A 233 0.07 -10.51 -6.15
CA ILE A 233 -0.02 -11.91 -5.76
C ILE A 233 0.22 -12.09 -4.27
N THR A 234 -0.55 -12.99 -3.66
CA THR A 234 -0.28 -13.51 -2.31
C THR A 234 0.64 -14.71 -2.40
N LEU A 235 1.77 -14.67 -1.70
CA LEU A 235 2.74 -15.75 -1.64
C LEU A 235 2.64 -16.49 -0.30
N LYS A 236 3.07 -17.77 -0.27
CA LYS A 236 3.25 -18.49 1.00
C LYS A 236 4.41 -17.86 1.75
N PRO A 237 4.33 -17.65 3.06
CA PRO A 237 5.44 -17.14 3.86
C PRO A 237 6.69 -18.01 3.76
N ASP A 238 7.87 -17.39 3.91
CA ASP A 238 9.17 -18.04 4.03
C ASP A 238 9.50 -19.06 2.92
N THR A 239 8.96 -18.85 1.71
CA THR A 239 9.04 -19.77 0.59
C THR A 239 9.91 -19.21 -0.54
N GLU A 240 10.79 -20.05 -1.11
CA GLU A 240 11.59 -19.69 -2.28
C GLU A 240 10.77 -19.81 -3.57
N TYR A 241 10.76 -18.75 -4.35
CA TYR A 241 10.08 -18.65 -5.65
C TYR A 241 11.07 -18.29 -6.75
N VAL A 242 10.68 -18.61 -7.98
CA VAL A 242 11.30 -18.07 -9.19
C VAL A 242 10.21 -17.40 -10.01
N TYR A 243 10.45 -16.16 -10.45
CA TYR A 243 9.49 -15.41 -11.23
C TYR A 243 10.09 -14.71 -12.44
N SER A 244 9.26 -14.38 -13.40
CA SER A 244 9.56 -13.50 -14.52
C SER A 244 8.32 -12.65 -14.85
N THR A 245 8.53 -11.48 -15.44
CA THR A 245 7.45 -10.64 -15.95
C THR A 245 7.54 -10.56 -17.46
N GLY A 246 6.42 -10.38 -18.13
CA GLY A 246 6.43 -10.35 -19.58
C GLY A 246 5.06 -10.21 -20.21
N ASP A 247 5.02 -10.54 -21.51
CA ASP A 247 3.80 -10.62 -22.28
C ASP A 247 3.65 -12.06 -22.80
N ASP A 248 2.56 -12.72 -22.41
CA ASP A 248 2.36 -14.13 -22.67
C ASP A 248 2.03 -14.39 -24.14
N TYR A 249 1.27 -13.50 -24.77
CA TYR A 249 0.96 -13.64 -26.21
C TYR A 249 2.19 -13.41 -27.10
N MET A 250 3.02 -12.45 -26.72
CA MET A 250 4.23 -12.13 -27.48
C MET A 250 5.40 -13.06 -27.16
N GLY A 251 5.29 -13.83 -26.08
CA GLY A 251 6.38 -14.69 -25.61
C GLY A 251 7.60 -13.90 -25.15
N CYS A 252 7.43 -12.64 -24.72
CA CYS A 252 8.49 -11.74 -24.33
C CYS A 252 8.58 -11.66 -22.81
N PHE A 253 9.59 -12.28 -22.21
CA PHE A 253 9.77 -12.31 -20.76
C PHE A 253 11.14 -11.81 -20.34
N THR A 254 11.19 -11.32 -19.08
CA THR A 254 12.46 -11.11 -18.39
C THR A 254 13.15 -12.43 -18.10
N GLU A 255 14.45 -12.38 -17.80
CA GLU A 255 15.11 -13.52 -17.15
C GLU A 255 14.42 -13.87 -15.84
N SER A 256 14.43 -15.15 -15.50
CA SER A 256 13.87 -15.65 -14.24
C SER A 256 14.67 -15.18 -13.04
N VAL A 257 13.99 -14.66 -12.04
CA VAL A 257 14.59 -14.09 -10.81
C VAL A 257 14.18 -14.92 -9.60
N PRO A 258 15.12 -15.39 -8.80
CA PRO A 258 14.83 -16.04 -7.53
C PRO A 258 14.52 -14.99 -6.44
N ILE A 259 13.46 -15.23 -5.68
CA ILE A 259 13.12 -14.47 -4.48
C ILE A 259 12.76 -15.42 -3.34
N LYS A 260 12.90 -14.96 -2.10
CA LYS A 260 12.34 -15.61 -0.92
C LYS A 260 11.27 -14.69 -0.34
N SER A 261 10.06 -15.22 -0.19
CA SER A 261 8.97 -14.46 0.40
C SER A 261 9.23 -14.17 1.87
N VAL A 262 8.71 -13.02 2.34
CA VAL A 262 8.80 -12.61 3.75
C VAL A 262 7.96 -13.54 4.64
N ASN A 263 8.27 -13.54 5.95
CA ASN A 263 7.47 -14.21 6.96
C ASN A 263 6.86 -13.15 7.90
N PRO A 264 5.59 -12.80 7.76
CA PRO A 264 4.94 -11.79 8.62
C PRO A 264 4.96 -12.16 10.10
N ALA A 265 4.99 -13.46 10.41
CA ALA A 265 5.05 -13.98 11.78
C ALA A 265 6.51 -14.21 12.26
N GLU A 266 7.48 -13.53 11.66
CA GLU A 266 8.89 -13.62 12.04
C GLU A 266 9.08 -13.33 13.53
N LYS A 267 9.69 -14.28 14.25
CA LYS A 267 9.99 -14.17 15.68
C LYS A 267 11.49 -14.06 15.97
N GLY A 268 12.30 -14.43 14.99
CA GLY A 268 13.75 -14.34 15.06
C GLY A 268 14.26 -12.91 14.81
N ALA A 269 15.57 -12.78 14.77
CA ALA A 269 16.19 -11.55 14.30
C ALA A 269 15.99 -11.42 12.79
N TRP A 270 15.64 -10.22 12.34
CA TRP A 270 15.47 -9.89 10.93
C TRP A 270 15.91 -8.45 10.67
N LYS A 271 16.16 -8.14 9.40
CA LYS A 271 16.69 -6.85 9.02
C LYS A 271 15.82 -6.14 7.98
N PHE A 272 15.80 -4.81 8.09
CA PHE A 272 15.41 -3.93 6.99
C PHE A 272 16.49 -2.88 6.75
N ILE A 273 16.47 -2.31 5.57
CA ILE A 273 17.44 -1.30 5.15
C ILE A 273 16.73 0.05 5.06
N HIS A 274 17.38 1.10 5.54
CA HIS A 274 16.98 2.47 5.23
C HIS A 274 17.96 3.10 4.26
N VAL A 275 17.43 3.56 3.14
CA VAL A 275 18.10 4.38 2.13
C VAL A 275 17.29 5.63 1.83
N SER A 276 17.95 6.66 1.38
CA SER A 276 17.34 7.90 0.89
C SER A 276 18.20 8.49 -0.22
N ASP A 277 17.62 9.39 -1.01
CA ASP A 277 18.38 10.26 -1.90
C ASP A 277 19.34 9.45 -2.80
N SER A 278 18.77 8.47 -3.52
CA SER A 278 19.54 7.58 -4.39
C SER A 278 19.79 8.16 -5.78
N GLN A 279 19.25 9.36 -6.07
CA GLN A 279 19.37 10.03 -7.34
C GLN A 279 20.83 10.20 -7.76
N ALA A 280 21.08 10.02 -9.06
CA ALA A 280 22.37 10.23 -9.68
C ALA A 280 22.36 11.54 -10.45
N GLU A 281 23.35 12.42 -10.21
CA GLU A 281 23.55 13.58 -11.05
C GLU A 281 23.83 13.15 -12.50
N GLY A 282 22.99 13.63 -13.41
CA GLY A 282 23.26 13.50 -14.83
C GLY A 282 24.36 14.45 -15.27
N ASN A 283 25.11 14.08 -16.28
CA ASN A 283 26.01 15.00 -16.94
C ASN A 283 25.17 15.99 -17.78
N LYS A 284 24.82 17.14 -17.20
CA LYS A 284 24.01 18.19 -17.85
C LYS A 284 24.56 18.65 -19.20
N SER A 285 25.88 18.55 -19.41
CA SER A 285 26.50 18.93 -20.67
C SER A 285 26.21 17.97 -21.83
N ASN A 286 25.84 16.73 -21.54
CA ASN A 286 25.56 15.70 -22.54
C ASN A 286 24.10 15.22 -22.53
N GLY A 287 23.19 15.89 -21.78
CA GLY A 287 21.78 15.48 -21.65
C GLY A 287 21.59 14.07 -21.07
N GLY A 288 22.58 13.53 -20.37
CA GLY A 288 22.59 12.18 -19.83
C GLY A 288 22.17 12.14 -18.39
N ALA A 289 21.14 11.36 -18.07
CA ALA A 289 20.82 10.96 -16.71
C ALA A 289 21.95 10.08 -16.14
N GLY A 290 22.27 10.27 -14.84
CA GLY A 290 23.22 9.42 -14.15
C GLY A 290 22.74 7.97 -14.07
N THR A 291 23.68 7.04 -14.01
CA THR A 291 23.41 5.58 -14.04
C THR A 291 23.11 4.99 -12.66
N GLY A 292 23.12 5.80 -11.58
CA GLY A 292 22.94 5.28 -10.22
C GLY A 292 24.06 4.30 -9.79
N THR A 293 25.27 4.51 -10.23
CA THR A 293 26.42 3.61 -9.93
C THR A 293 26.68 3.51 -8.44
N ALA A 294 26.64 4.63 -7.72
CA ALA A 294 26.84 4.62 -6.27
C ALA A 294 25.73 3.82 -5.57
N PHE A 295 24.48 4.00 -5.99
CA PHE A 295 23.37 3.20 -5.48
C PHE A 295 23.54 1.70 -5.81
N SER A 296 24.12 1.36 -6.97
CA SER A 296 24.44 -0.03 -7.30
C SER A 296 25.39 -0.69 -6.29
N TYR A 297 26.33 0.05 -5.72
CA TYR A 297 27.21 -0.46 -4.67
C TYR A 297 26.48 -0.73 -3.36
N VAL A 298 25.55 0.17 -2.99
CA VAL A 298 24.66 -0.03 -1.84
C VAL A 298 23.82 -1.29 -2.04
N LEU A 299 23.12 -1.39 -3.16
CA LEU A 299 22.23 -2.51 -3.47
C LEU A 299 22.97 -3.86 -3.54
N LYS A 300 24.19 -3.88 -4.07
CA LYS A 300 25.04 -5.08 -4.08
C LYS A 300 25.30 -5.60 -2.67
N SER A 301 25.59 -4.71 -1.73
CA SER A 301 25.83 -5.08 -0.34
C SER A 301 24.53 -5.53 0.35
N VAL A 302 23.45 -4.81 0.13
CA VAL A 302 22.13 -5.10 0.71
C VAL A 302 21.58 -6.45 0.26
N THR A 303 21.62 -6.73 -1.04
CA THR A 303 21.06 -7.98 -1.58
C THR A 303 21.92 -9.21 -1.37
N ALA A 304 23.15 -9.04 -0.86
CA ALA A 304 24.01 -10.15 -0.43
C ALA A 304 23.61 -10.69 0.94
N ASP A 305 22.94 -9.92 1.77
CA ASP A 305 22.45 -10.32 3.09
C ASP A 305 21.03 -10.91 2.98
N ARG A 306 20.89 -12.20 3.30
CA ARG A 306 19.61 -12.93 3.21
C ARG A 306 18.63 -12.64 4.35
N ASP A 307 19.10 -12.00 5.43
CA ASP A 307 18.26 -11.63 6.56
C ASP A 307 17.52 -10.32 6.31
N VAL A 308 17.93 -9.56 5.28
CA VAL A 308 17.25 -8.36 4.83
C VAL A 308 15.94 -8.74 4.14
N LYS A 309 14.83 -8.26 4.68
CA LYS A 309 13.47 -8.57 4.21
C LYS A 309 12.97 -7.57 3.17
N PHE A 310 13.25 -6.29 3.37
CA PHE A 310 12.86 -5.20 2.47
C PHE A 310 13.74 -3.96 2.68
N MET A 311 13.62 -3.04 1.76
CA MET A 311 14.28 -1.74 1.81
C MET A 311 13.24 -0.63 1.99
N VAL A 312 13.41 0.23 2.99
CA VAL A 312 12.67 1.48 3.17
C VAL A 312 13.43 2.59 2.45
N HIS A 313 12.78 3.23 1.49
CA HIS A 313 13.37 4.34 0.72
C HIS A 313 12.61 5.64 1.01
N THR A 314 13.27 6.61 1.63
CA THR A 314 12.63 7.86 2.05
C THR A 314 12.64 8.96 1.00
N GLY A 315 12.63 8.60 -0.30
CA GLY A 315 12.40 9.52 -1.42
C GLY A 315 13.67 9.98 -2.13
N ASP A 316 13.47 10.78 -3.16
CA ASP A 316 14.50 11.23 -4.11
C ASP A 316 15.23 10.05 -4.75
N VAL A 317 14.42 9.18 -5.40
CA VAL A 317 14.92 8.00 -6.11
C VAL A 317 15.68 8.41 -7.38
N VAL A 318 15.15 9.39 -8.10
CA VAL A 318 15.72 9.93 -9.34
C VAL A 318 15.80 11.45 -9.31
N GLU A 319 16.74 12.04 -10.05
CA GLU A 319 16.95 13.50 -10.07
C GLU A 319 15.76 14.26 -10.69
N TYR A 320 15.19 13.75 -11.79
CA TYR A 320 14.04 14.37 -12.46
C TYR A 320 13.00 13.31 -12.87
N SER A 321 12.01 13.09 -12.03
CA SER A 321 10.99 12.06 -12.22
C SER A 321 10.12 12.24 -13.47
N LYS A 322 10.02 13.46 -14.00
CA LYS A 322 9.28 13.75 -15.23
C LYS A 322 9.92 13.17 -16.49
N TYR A 323 11.20 12.79 -16.43
CA TYR A 323 11.94 12.27 -17.57
C TYR A 323 12.13 10.77 -17.45
N GLN A 324 11.66 10.01 -18.43
CA GLN A 324 11.72 8.55 -18.42
C GLN A 324 13.16 8.02 -18.39
N ASN A 325 14.10 8.67 -19.05
CA ASN A 325 15.49 8.24 -19.10
C ASN A 325 16.17 8.23 -17.71
N TYR A 326 15.72 9.05 -16.75
CA TYR A 326 16.22 8.97 -15.38
C TYR A 326 15.77 7.69 -14.69
N TRP A 327 14.52 7.30 -14.88
CA TRP A 327 13.99 6.04 -14.39
C TRP A 327 14.65 4.83 -15.06
N ASP A 328 14.78 4.86 -16.39
CA ASP A 328 15.39 3.77 -17.14
C ASP A 328 16.84 3.55 -16.71
N ASN A 329 17.62 4.60 -16.58
CA ASN A 329 19.01 4.51 -16.15
C ASN A 329 19.12 4.03 -14.69
N MET A 330 18.25 4.48 -13.80
CA MET A 330 18.28 4.07 -12.40
C MET A 330 17.80 2.63 -12.22
N LEU A 331 16.60 2.32 -12.73
CA LEU A 331 15.95 1.04 -12.44
C LEU A 331 16.52 -0.11 -13.27
N ASN A 332 16.83 0.11 -14.56
CA ASN A 332 17.39 -0.96 -15.40
C ASN A 332 18.84 -1.27 -15.05
N ALA A 333 19.68 -0.26 -14.76
CA ALA A 333 21.05 -0.50 -14.31
C ALA A 333 21.09 -1.30 -13.00
N ASN A 334 20.10 -1.12 -12.14
CA ASN A 334 19.99 -1.76 -10.84
C ASN A 334 19.04 -2.95 -10.80
N ARG A 335 18.47 -3.34 -11.94
CA ARG A 335 17.46 -4.40 -12.05
C ARG A 335 17.84 -5.69 -11.35
N LYS A 336 19.10 -6.17 -11.52
CA LYS A 336 19.58 -7.41 -10.90
C LYS A 336 19.50 -7.43 -9.37
N TYR A 337 19.36 -6.27 -8.73
CA TYR A 337 19.19 -6.11 -7.29
C TYR A 337 17.73 -5.79 -6.94
N LEU A 338 17.14 -4.75 -7.57
CA LEU A 338 15.80 -4.29 -7.28
C LEU A 338 14.70 -5.32 -7.57
N SER A 339 14.97 -6.27 -8.48
CA SER A 339 14.09 -7.41 -8.71
C SER A 339 14.13 -8.49 -7.62
N ARG A 340 14.98 -8.35 -6.59
CA ARG A 340 15.18 -9.36 -5.54
C ARG A 340 14.81 -8.90 -4.14
N ILE A 341 14.53 -7.62 -3.96
CA ILE A 341 14.22 -7.02 -2.67
C ILE A 341 12.98 -6.12 -2.80
N PRO A 342 11.97 -6.29 -1.96
CA PRO A 342 10.85 -5.37 -1.91
C PRO A 342 11.29 -3.95 -1.52
N VAL A 343 10.80 -2.95 -2.24
CA VAL A 343 11.08 -1.53 -1.99
C VAL A 343 9.83 -0.89 -1.40
N MET A 344 9.93 -0.46 -0.14
CA MET A 344 8.89 0.27 0.56
C MET A 344 9.24 1.76 0.53
N ALA A 345 8.74 2.48 -0.46
CA ALA A 345 9.17 3.84 -0.73
C ALA A 345 8.11 4.90 -0.44
N ILE A 346 8.56 6.09 -0.10
CA ILE A 346 7.80 7.33 -0.17
C ILE A 346 8.42 8.24 -1.23
N SER A 347 7.65 9.20 -1.74
CA SER A 347 8.18 10.18 -2.69
C SER A 347 9.00 11.25 -1.99
N GLY A 348 10.10 11.66 -2.60
CA GLY A 348 10.82 12.88 -2.28
C GLY A 348 10.35 14.07 -3.13
N ASN A 349 10.98 15.23 -2.97
CA ASN A 349 10.63 16.41 -3.74
C ASN A 349 11.04 16.29 -5.23
N HIS A 350 12.02 15.45 -5.55
CA HIS A 350 12.43 15.16 -6.93
C HIS A 350 11.41 14.29 -7.68
N GLU A 351 10.61 13.49 -6.99
CA GLU A 351 9.48 12.74 -7.58
C GLU A 351 8.26 13.62 -7.81
N THR A 352 8.04 14.64 -7.00
CA THR A 352 6.84 15.48 -7.08
C THR A 352 6.98 16.66 -8.03
N THR A 353 8.15 16.87 -8.57
CA THR A 353 8.56 17.93 -9.50
C THR A 353 7.67 19.16 -9.52
N TYR A 354 8.12 20.18 -8.81
CA TYR A 354 7.65 21.57 -8.96
C TYR A 354 6.18 21.83 -8.62
N LYS A 355 5.94 22.17 -7.37
CA LYS A 355 4.74 22.81 -6.86
C LYS A 355 3.51 21.91 -6.74
N ASN A 356 3.24 21.51 -5.51
CA ASN A 356 1.99 20.92 -5.03
C ASN A 356 1.64 19.62 -5.73
N GLY A 357 2.35 18.53 -5.38
CA GLY A 357 2.19 17.19 -5.91
C GLY A 357 0.79 16.85 -6.40
N SER A 358 0.61 16.87 -7.72
CA SER A 358 -0.65 16.45 -8.30
C SER A 358 -0.79 14.94 -8.22
N ASN A 359 -2.02 14.43 -8.18
CA ASN A 359 -2.29 13.00 -8.27
C ASN A 359 -1.59 12.32 -9.45
N GLU A 360 -1.36 13.06 -10.53
CA GLU A 360 -0.67 12.61 -11.72
C GLU A 360 0.82 12.30 -11.45
N THR A 361 1.51 13.18 -10.73
CA THR A 361 2.91 13.01 -10.37
C THR A 361 3.12 11.78 -9.48
N PHE A 362 2.23 11.57 -8.51
CA PHE A 362 2.27 10.40 -7.65
C PHE A 362 1.87 9.12 -8.39
N ASN A 363 0.94 9.17 -9.32
CA ASN A 363 0.64 8.02 -10.16
C ASN A 363 1.87 7.61 -10.97
N ARG A 364 2.63 8.58 -11.50
CA ARG A 364 3.88 8.32 -12.23
C ARG A 364 4.92 7.62 -11.35
N PHE A 365 5.12 8.08 -10.11
CA PHE A 365 5.97 7.40 -9.14
C PHE A 365 5.50 5.96 -8.90
N ASN A 366 4.21 5.75 -8.66
CA ASN A 366 3.62 4.44 -8.42
C ASN A 366 3.63 3.53 -9.67
N TYR A 367 3.89 4.06 -10.87
CA TYR A 367 4.15 3.24 -12.06
C TYR A 367 5.57 2.67 -12.08
N LYS A 368 6.47 3.17 -11.24
CA LYS A 368 7.87 2.74 -11.14
C LYS A 368 8.13 1.91 -9.90
N ILE A 369 7.57 2.32 -8.77
CA ILE A 369 7.66 1.61 -7.50
C ILE A 369 6.24 1.35 -7.01
N PRO A 370 5.78 0.09 -7.01
CA PRO A 370 4.40 -0.22 -6.70
C PRO A 370 4.12 0.01 -5.21
N ILE A 371 3.16 0.89 -4.92
CA ILE A 371 2.69 1.16 -3.57
C ILE A 371 1.18 0.96 -3.55
N GLN A 372 0.71 0.16 -2.59
CA GLN A 372 -0.72 0.01 -2.37
C GLN A 372 -1.27 1.29 -1.74
N LYS A 373 -2.39 1.78 -2.27
CA LYS A 373 -3.08 2.93 -1.71
C LYS A 373 -3.94 2.48 -0.53
N ASN A 374 -3.52 2.79 0.67
CA ASN A 374 -4.30 2.53 1.88
C ASN A 374 -5.35 3.61 2.15
N THR A 375 -5.25 4.77 1.50
CA THR A 375 -6.14 5.90 1.69
C THR A 375 -6.71 6.42 0.38
N LYS A 376 -7.79 7.19 0.44
CA LYS A 376 -8.38 7.81 -0.76
C LYS A 376 -7.43 8.82 -1.42
N LEU A 377 -6.52 9.42 -0.65
CA LEU A 377 -5.56 10.43 -1.10
C LEU A 377 -4.21 9.81 -1.50
N GLY A 378 -3.94 8.64 -1.02
CA GLY A 378 -3.19 7.55 -1.60
C GLY A 378 -1.72 7.69 -1.90
N PHE A 379 -0.89 8.42 -1.16
CA PHE A 379 0.57 8.37 -1.32
C PHE A 379 1.30 8.37 0.02
N TYR A 380 0.56 8.18 1.08
CA TYR A 380 1.02 7.82 2.41
C TYR A 380 0.30 6.53 2.82
N TYR A 381 0.98 5.67 3.52
CA TYR A 381 0.49 4.35 3.87
C TYR A 381 1.18 3.82 5.12
N SER A 382 0.69 2.73 5.67
CA SER A 382 1.34 2.00 6.74
C SER A 382 1.36 0.52 6.45
N PHE A 383 2.29 -0.17 7.07
CA PHE A 383 2.33 -1.63 7.08
C PHE A 383 2.99 -2.13 8.36
N SER A 384 2.73 -3.38 8.71
CA SER A 384 3.36 -4.04 9.84
C SER A 384 4.19 -5.23 9.38
N TYR A 385 5.36 -5.42 9.98
CA TYR A 385 6.18 -6.60 9.77
C TYR A 385 6.81 -7.04 11.10
N GLY A 386 6.61 -8.33 11.45
CA GLY A 386 6.98 -8.81 12.78
C GLY A 386 6.31 -7.97 13.87
N ASN A 387 7.10 -7.41 14.75
CA ASN A 387 6.63 -6.55 15.83
C ASN A 387 6.88 -5.04 15.59
N VAL A 388 6.99 -4.63 14.34
CA VAL A 388 7.24 -3.23 13.93
C VAL A 388 6.10 -2.70 13.08
N LYS A 389 5.57 -1.55 13.45
CA LYS A 389 4.69 -0.72 12.63
C LYS A 389 5.52 0.32 11.88
N PHE A 390 5.39 0.32 10.56
CA PHE A 390 5.96 1.33 9.67
C PHE A 390 4.88 2.28 9.21
N ILE A 391 5.10 3.59 9.40
CA ILE A 391 4.20 4.65 8.96
C ILE A 391 4.95 5.51 7.94
N MET A 392 4.47 5.50 6.71
CA MET A 392 5.12 6.07 5.53
C MET A 392 4.42 7.38 5.15
N LEU A 393 4.99 8.52 5.55
CA LEU A 393 4.40 9.84 5.34
C LEU A 393 4.79 10.44 3.99
N ASN A 394 3.86 11.13 3.36
CA ASN A 394 4.14 11.96 2.20
C ASN A 394 4.29 13.43 2.59
N THR A 395 5.50 13.86 2.89
CA THR A 395 5.81 15.24 3.25
C THR A 395 5.92 16.20 2.05
N ASN A 396 5.45 15.79 0.88
CA ASN A 396 5.26 16.63 -0.29
C ASN A 396 3.78 16.96 -0.52
N GLU A 397 2.87 16.31 0.20
CA GLU A 397 1.43 16.60 0.21
C GLU A 397 1.09 17.48 1.42
N LEU A 398 1.36 18.78 1.25
CA LEU A 398 1.29 19.76 2.33
C LEU A 398 0.17 20.79 2.08
N ASN A 399 -0.41 21.27 3.17
CA ASN A 399 -1.17 22.51 3.20
C ASN A 399 -0.27 23.61 3.80
N GLY A 400 0.24 24.49 2.94
CA GLY A 400 1.33 25.38 3.31
C GLY A 400 2.62 24.58 3.58
N SER A 401 3.07 24.57 4.82
CA SER A 401 4.27 23.84 5.26
C SER A 401 3.98 22.68 6.22
N ARG A 402 2.71 22.31 6.40
CA ARG A 402 2.25 21.26 7.33
C ARG A 402 1.57 20.14 6.56
N LEU A 403 1.54 18.94 7.11
CA LEU A 403 0.72 17.86 6.59
C LEU A 403 -0.73 18.32 6.45
N THR A 404 -1.40 17.87 5.39
CA THR A 404 -2.85 18.11 5.22
C THR A 404 -3.61 17.52 6.41
N ASN A 405 -4.75 18.12 6.76
CA ASN A 405 -5.58 17.62 7.86
C ASN A 405 -5.95 16.14 7.66
N ALA A 406 -6.18 15.73 6.43
CA ALA A 406 -6.51 14.33 6.11
C ALA A 406 -5.36 13.38 6.42
N GLN A 407 -4.13 13.74 6.05
CA GLN A 407 -2.95 12.93 6.36
C GLN A 407 -2.63 12.95 7.86
N TYR A 408 -2.79 14.12 8.52
CA TYR A 408 -2.59 14.23 9.96
C TYR A 408 -3.58 13.36 10.75
N SER A 409 -4.88 13.44 10.46
CA SER A 409 -5.89 12.62 11.15
C SER A 409 -5.72 11.12 10.88
N TRP A 410 -5.27 10.75 9.68
CA TRP A 410 -4.92 9.38 9.36
C TRP A 410 -3.70 8.91 10.18
N LEU A 411 -2.63 9.73 10.26
CA LEU A 411 -1.43 9.46 11.04
C LEU A 411 -1.75 9.24 12.53
N GLU A 412 -2.54 10.14 13.11
CA GLU A 412 -2.97 10.04 14.51
C GLU A 412 -3.75 8.74 14.75
N ASN A 413 -4.69 8.40 13.86
CA ASN A 413 -5.42 7.14 13.93
C ASN A 413 -4.51 5.90 13.80
N GLU A 414 -3.53 5.92 12.90
CA GLU A 414 -2.55 4.82 12.77
C GLU A 414 -1.73 4.64 14.04
N LEU A 415 -1.22 5.74 14.61
CA LEU A 415 -0.44 5.71 15.85
C LEU A 415 -1.26 5.22 17.04
N GLN A 416 -2.51 5.70 17.16
CA GLN A 416 -3.43 5.32 18.24
C GLN A 416 -3.77 3.83 18.22
N ASN A 417 -3.94 3.24 17.03
CA ASN A 417 -4.33 1.84 16.88
C ASN A 417 -3.14 0.87 16.73
N THR A 418 -1.90 1.36 16.83
CA THR A 418 -0.69 0.53 16.74
C THR A 418 -0.51 -0.29 18.00
N THR A 419 -0.43 -1.61 17.84
CA THR A 419 -0.18 -2.59 18.92
C THR A 419 1.23 -3.18 18.87
N GLU A 420 1.95 -2.94 17.79
CA GLU A 420 3.32 -3.39 17.61
C GLU A 420 4.26 -2.72 18.63
N LYS A 421 5.29 -3.47 19.05
CA LYS A 421 6.26 -2.99 20.03
C LYS A 421 7.09 -1.80 19.53
N TRP A 422 7.41 -1.81 18.24
CA TRP A 422 8.23 -0.80 17.59
C TRP A 422 7.40 0.05 16.63
N LYS A 423 7.62 1.36 16.68
CA LYS A 423 6.98 2.32 15.78
C LYS A 423 8.05 3.11 15.03
N VAL A 424 8.10 2.90 13.73
CA VAL A 424 9.02 3.57 12.81
C VAL A 424 8.22 4.46 11.86
N VAL A 425 8.52 5.76 11.88
CA VAL A 425 7.93 6.71 10.95
C VAL A 425 8.95 7.07 9.88
N SER A 426 8.54 7.13 8.62
CA SER A 426 9.38 7.50 7.48
C SER A 426 8.85 8.75 6.82
N MET A 427 9.73 9.71 6.53
CA MET A 427 9.40 10.97 5.89
C MET A 427 10.58 11.48 5.05
N HIS A 428 10.30 12.21 3.97
CA HIS A 428 11.37 12.77 3.14
C HIS A 428 11.89 14.10 3.70
N ASN A 429 11.04 15.13 3.77
CA ASN A 429 11.45 16.41 4.37
C ASN A 429 11.75 16.20 5.87
N PRO A 430 12.95 16.55 6.36
CA PRO A 430 13.34 16.28 7.72
C PRO A 430 12.66 17.24 8.71
N MET A 431 12.42 16.76 9.92
CA MET A 431 12.10 17.62 11.07
C MET A 431 13.40 18.12 11.74
N TYR A 432 14.37 17.23 11.90
CA TYR A 432 15.65 17.52 12.54
C TYR A 432 16.80 17.06 11.62
N SER A 433 17.63 17.99 11.23
CA SER A 433 18.82 17.74 10.41
C SER A 433 19.89 18.79 10.66
N VAL A 434 21.12 18.38 10.57
CA VAL A 434 22.29 19.28 10.62
C VAL A 434 22.63 19.87 9.26
N GLY A 435 21.88 19.51 8.22
CA GLY A 435 22.02 20.03 6.87
C GLY A 435 21.27 21.33 6.65
N LYS A 436 21.21 21.74 5.41
CA LYS A 436 20.61 23.01 4.96
C LYS A 436 19.12 23.13 5.26
N TRP A 437 18.42 22.00 5.30
CA TRP A 437 16.96 21.94 5.33
C TRP A 437 16.40 21.53 6.71
N GLY A 438 17.24 21.47 7.74
CA GLY A 438 16.82 21.17 9.10
C GLY A 438 15.96 22.26 9.75
N SER A 439 15.30 21.91 10.87
CA SER A 439 14.38 22.80 11.62
C SER A 439 15.06 24.03 12.21
N ASP A 440 16.34 23.91 12.53
CA ASP A 440 17.14 25.01 13.10
C ASP A 440 17.53 26.05 12.05
N ASN A 441 17.41 25.70 10.77
CA ASN A 441 17.66 26.63 9.70
C ASN A 441 16.46 27.57 9.51
N THR A 442 16.65 28.86 9.80
CA THR A 442 15.60 29.89 9.69
C THR A 442 15.01 30.04 8.28
N LYS A 443 15.69 29.53 7.25
CA LYS A 443 15.25 29.61 5.85
C LYS A 443 14.29 28.48 5.47
N ASN A 444 14.20 27.38 6.22
CA ASN A 444 13.32 26.26 5.90
C ASN A 444 12.04 26.25 6.75
N GLY A 445 10.99 26.85 6.22
CA GLY A 445 9.68 26.87 6.88
C GLY A 445 9.02 25.47 6.99
N ILE A 446 9.34 24.53 6.08
CA ILE A 446 8.72 23.19 6.06
C ILE A 446 9.21 22.36 7.26
N ALA A 447 10.52 22.22 7.45
CA ALA A 447 11.06 21.41 8.53
C ALA A 447 10.59 21.89 9.91
N ARG A 448 10.61 23.21 10.14
CA ARG A 448 10.11 23.80 11.38
C ARG A 448 8.61 23.54 11.57
N ALA A 449 7.80 23.75 10.53
CA ALA A 449 6.36 23.58 10.62
C ALA A 449 5.96 22.11 10.85
N LEU A 450 6.70 21.15 10.24
CA LEU A 450 6.53 19.72 10.49
C LEU A 450 6.96 19.37 11.93
N ALA A 451 8.09 19.89 12.41
CA ALA A 451 8.53 19.67 13.80
C ALA A 451 7.51 20.21 14.80
N GLU A 452 7.00 21.42 14.60
CA GLU A 452 5.94 22.00 15.45
C GLU A 452 4.64 21.19 15.41
N GLN A 453 4.30 20.62 14.27
CA GLN A 453 3.06 19.84 14.11
C GLN A 453 3.15 18.44 14.71
N LEU A 454 4.30 17.77 14.61
CA LEU A 454 4.40 16.32 14.78
C LEU A 454 5.17 15.87 16.01
N LYS A 455 6.09 16.69 16.56
CA LYS A 455 6.96 16.26 17.68
C LYS A 455 6.19 15.83 18.91
N GLY A 456 5.15 16.57 19.28
CA GLY A 456 4.26 16.24 20.40
C GLY A 456 3.50 14.94 20.15
N LEU A 457 2.91 14.80 18.95
CA LEU A 457 2.18 13.60 18.55
C LEU A 457 3.08 12.35 18.57
N PHE A 458 4.28 12.44 18.03
CA PHE A 458 5.21 11.31 18.01
C PHE A 458 5.65 10.88 19.39
N ALA A 459 5.92 11.84 20.29
CA ALA A 459 6.28 11.55 21.67
C ALA A 459 5.09 10.95 22.45
N GLU A 460 3.88 11.50 22.29
CA GLU A 460 2.67 11.02 22.95
C GLU A 460 2.36 9.56 22.62
N TYR A 461 2.49 9.18 21.35
CA TYR A 461 2.22 7.80 20.91
C TYR A 461 3.45 6.89 20.92
N GLY A 462 4.58 7.35 21.44
CA GLY A 462 5.79 6.55 21.62
C GLY A 462 6.39 6.05 20.30
N VAL A 463 6.55 6.95 19.32
CA VAL A 463 7.35 6.68 18.12
C VAL A 463 8.80 6.48 18.53
N ASP A 464 9.43 5.40 18.09
CA ASP A 464 10.82 5.07 18.46
C ASP A 464 11.83 5.78 17.58
N VAL A 465 11.64 5.66 16.27
CA VAL A 465 12.58 6.20 15.27
C VAL A 465 11.84 6.86 14.13
N VAL A 466 12.32 8.04 13.72
CA VAL A 466 11.90 8.73 12.51
C VAL A 466 13.02 8.68 11.48
N LEU A 467 12.77 8.02 10.36
CA LEU A 467 13.67 7.92 9.20
C LEU A 467 13.44 9.12 8.28
N GLN A 468 14.49 9.90 8.03
CA GLN A 468 14.42 11.13 7.26
C GLN A 468 15.34 11.09 6.03
N GLY A 469 15.02 11.88 4.99
CA GLY A 469 15.80 12.08 3.78
C GLY A 469 16.11 13.56 3.51
N HIS A 470 16.26 13.93 2.23
CA HIS A 470 16.38 15.28 1.71
C HIS A 470 17.71 15.99 1.97
N ASP A 471 18.21 15.96 3.19
CA ASP A 471 19.55 16.44 3.52
C ASP A 471 20.56 15.29 3.40
N HIS A 472 21.64 15.53 2.67
CA HIS A 472 22.63 14.50 2.37
C HIS A 472 23.67 14.38 3.49
N MET A 473 23.19 14.09 4.71
CA MET A 473 23.99 14.05 5.93
C MET A 473 23.81 12.72 6.65
N VAL A 474 24.72 12.42 7.56
CA VAL A 474 24.57 11.29 8.49
C VAL A 474 24.45 11.86 9.90
N SER A 475 23.28 11.74 10.50
CA SER A 475 23.05 12.28 11.86
C SER A 475 22.02 11.44 12.63
N ARG A 476 22.14 11.50 13.95
CA ARG A 476 21.17 10.97 14.89
C ARG A 476 20.98 11.98 16.03
N THR A 477 19.73 12.30 16.33
CA THR A 477 19.43 13.06 17.53
C THR A 477 19.61 12.20 18.79
N ARG A 478 19.77 12.83 19.95
CA ARG A 478 19.40 12.20 21.22
C ARG A 478 17.90 11.89 21.20
N PRO A 479 17.36 11.09 22.13
CA PRO A 479 15.91 11.03 22.28
C PRO A 479 15.35 12.42 22.56
N LEU A 480 14.35 12.87 21.81
CA LEU A 480 13.73 14.18 21.97
C LEU A 480 12.31 14.02 22.53
N ASN A 481 12.00 14.74 23.61
CA ASN A 481 10.67 14.77 24.20
C ASN A 481 9.65 15.52 23.31
N GLY A 482 8.39 15.59 23.72
CA GLY A 482 7.32 16.27 22.98
C GLY A 482 7.53 17.78 22.77
N ASN A 483 8.42 18.41 23.52
CA ASN A 483 8.83 19.80 23.30
C ASN A 483 9.99 19.93 22.28
N GLY A 484 10.61 18.81 21.90
CA GLY A 484 11.79 18.79 21.04
C GLY A 484 13.10 19.00 21.80
N GLU A 485 13.10 18.79 23.10
CA GLU A 485 14.28 18.91 23.97
C GLU A 485 14.94 17.54 24.12
N ALA A 486 16.27 17.51 24.14
CA ALA A 486 17.02 16.27 24.35
C ALA A 486 16.83 15.74 25.78
N THR A 487 16.58 14.44 25.88
CA THR A 487 16.51 13.73 27.15
C THR A 487 17.80 12.97 27.41
N GLU A 488 17.97 12.48 28.64
CA GLU A 488 19.14 11.72 29.04
C GLU A 488 19.16 10.34 28.37
N GLU A 489 20.34 9.92 27.90
CA GLU A 489 20.53 8.58 27.30
C GLU A 489 21.04 7.62 28.40
N ASN A 490 20.22 6.70 28.84
CA ASN A 490 20.64 5.57 29.68
C ASN A 490 21.31 4.51 28.80
N ILE A 491 22.62 4.45 28.79
CA ILE A 491 23.42 3.62 27.89
C ILE A 491 23.77 2.27 28.52
N GLU A 492 23.44 1.18 27.79
CA GLU A 492 23.92 -0.18 28.05
C GLU A 492 24.77 -0.63 26.85
N GLU A 493 25.99 -1.11 27.10
CA GLU A 493 26.85 -1.62 26.04
C GLU A 493 26.75 -3.14 25.96
N ILE A 494 26.41 -3.66 24.75
CA ILE A 494 26.31 -5.09 24.47
C ILE A 494 27.12 -5.37 23.19
N ASN A 495 28.13 -6.24 23.29
CA ASN A 495 28.98 -6.64 22.17
C ASN A 495 29.62 -5.44 21.41
N GLY A 496 30.01 -4.40 22.12
CA GLY A 496 30.62 -3.19 21.54
C GLY A 496 29.63 -2.24 20.83
N ILE A 497 28.32 -2.48 20.98
CA ILE A 497 27.27 -1.58 20.52
C ILE A 497 26.63 -0.91 21.72
N LYS A 498 26.48 0.42 21.67
CA LYS A 498 25.82 1.22 22.69
C LYS A 498 24.31 1.27 22.41
N TYR A 499 23.54 0.76 23.36
CA TYR A 499 22.07 0.77 23.32
C TYR A 499 21.54 1.82 24.29
N ILE A 500 20.58 2.61 23.80
CA ILE A 500 19.80 3.51 24.66
C ILE A 500 18.69 2.65 25.25
N LYS A 501 18.73 2.50 26.57
CA LYS A 501 17.76 1.70 27.29
C LYS A 501 16.54 2.53 27.65
N ASP A 502 15.36 2.06 27.22
CA ASP A 502 14.07 2.71 27.47
C ASP A 502 14.12 4.24 27.22
N PRO A 503 14.43 4.68 25.98
CA PRO A 503 14.57 6.11 25.69
C PRO A 503 13.28 6.87 26.03
N ASP A 504 13.42 8.02 26.69
CA ASP A 504 12.32 8.93 26.97
C ASP A 504 12.22 9.99 25.87
N GLY A 505 11.70 9.58 24.71
CA GLY A 505 11.54 10.43 23.54
C GLY A 505 11.83 9.75 22.22
N VAL A 506 11.70 10.49 21.15
CA VAL A 506 11.78 10.06 19.75
C VAL A 506 13.19 10.28 19.21
N ILE A 507 13.74 9.32 18.49
CA ILE A 507 15.05 9.42 17.84
C ILE A 507 14.87 9.69 16.34
N TYR A 508 15.42 10.81 15.87
CA TYR A 508 15.40 11.19 14.46
C TYR A 508 16.73 10.85 13.82
N VAL A 509 16.68 10.15 12.69
CA VAL A 509 17.89 9.70 11.99
C VAL A 509 17.88 10.10 10.52
N MET A 510 19.06 10.45 10.07
CA MET A 510 19.39 10.67 8.68
C MET A 510 20.63 9.84 8.38
N ASN A 511 20.55 8.98 7.35
CA ASN A 511 21.60 7.99 7.10
C ASN A 511 22.40 8.29 5.83
N GLY A 512 22.31 9.54 5.35
CA GLY A 512 23.02 10.06 4.19
C GLY A 512 22.39 9.69 2.86
N PRO A 513 22.90 10.23 1.74
CA PRO A 513 22.45 9.86 0.41
C PRO A 513 22.99 8.48 0.04
N ALA A 514 22.13 7.66 -0.55
CA ALA A 514 22.54 6.38 -1.11
C ALA A 514 23.10 6.52 -2.54
N GLY A 515 22.87 7.68 -3.18
CA GLY A 515 23.27 7.99 -4.54
C GLY A 515 24.58 8.76 -4.68
N ASP A 516 24.78 9.35 -5.86
CA ASP A 516 26.01 10.07 -6.22
C ASP A 516 26.06 11.50 -5.63
N GLN A 517 24.99 11.98 -5.03
CA GLN A 517 24.85 13.32 -4.43
C GLN A 517 25.74 13.53 -3.18
N ALA A 518 26.35 12.48 -2.67
CA ALA A 518 27.30 12.54 -1.55
C ALA A 518 28.50 13.49 -1.80
N LYS A 519 28.74 13.86 -3.04
CA LYS A 519 29.86 14.75 -3.43
C LYS A 519 29.55 16.25 -3.25
N GLY A 520 28.27 16.64 -3.11
CA GLY A 520 27.82 18.03 -3.21
C GLY A 520 27.68 18.77 -1.88
N GLU A 521 27.30 18.10 -0.80
CA GLU A 521 27.02 18.75 0.48
C GLU A 521 28.03 18.31 1.57
N SER A 522 29.06 19.12 1.78
CA SER A 522 30.12 18.82 2.75
C SER A 522 30.05 19.64 4.03
N SER A 523 29.05 20.52 4.19
CA SER A 523 29.01 21.49 5.29
C SER A 523 27.88 21.17 6.26
N ILE A 524 28.24 20.99 7.51
CA ILE A 524 27.29 21.02 8.62
C ILE A 524 26.88 22.47 8.82
N TYR A 525 25.58 22.73 8.79
CA TYR A 525 25.01 24.05 9.04
C TYR A 525 24.88 24.29 10.56
N LYS A 526 24.69 25.55 10.93
CA LYS A 526 24.47 25.91 12.33
C LYS A 526 23.24 25.20 12.86
N HIS A 527 23.40 24.45 13.95
CA HIS A 527 22.37 23.70 14.62
C HIS A 527 22.63 23.70 16.15
N ASP A 528 21.65 23.28 16.91
CA ASP A 528 21.83 23.05 18.36
C ASP A 528 22.49 21.69 18.55
N GLU A 529 23.81 21.72 18.85
CA GLU A 529 24.62 20.51 19.08
C GLU A 529 24.10 19.66 20.25
N SER A 530 23.37 20.23 21.19
CA SER A 530 22.84 19.49 22.35
C SER A 530 21.77 18.47 21.95
N LEU A 531 21.10 18.68 20.84
CA LEU A 531 20.06 17.77 20.31
C LEU A 531 20.64 16.51 19.66
N TYR A 532 21.92 16.53 19.27
CA TYR A 532 22.50 15.46 18.44
C TYR A 532 23.48 14.60 19.24
N ALA A 533 23.39 13.29 19.01
CA ALA A 533 24.37 12.34 19.51
C ALA A 533 25.58 12.25 18.56
N TYR A 534 25.33 12.41 17.28
CA TYR A 534 26.37 12.60 16.26
C TYR A 534 25.81 13.30 15.01
N ALA A 535 26.72 14.00 14.33
CA ALA A 535 26.47 14.69 13.07
C ALA A 535 27.73 14.59 12.21
N LEU A 536 27.60 14.01 11.04
CA LEU A 536 28.70 13.75 10.11
C LEU A 536 28.33 14.23 8.70
N PRO A 537 29.21 14.98 8.00
CA PRO A 537 28.99 15.28 6.61
C PRO A 537 29.11 14.02 5.79
N SER A 538 28.16 13.76 4.89
CA SER A 538 28.25 12.61 4.01
C SER A 538 29.06 12.96 2.75
N LYS A 539 30.23 12.32 2.61
CA LYS A 539 31.09 12.46 1.43
C LYS A 539 31.09 11.19 0.55
N ILE A 540 30.43 10.17 1.01
CA ILE A 540 30.37 8.84 0.41
C ILE A 540 28.94 8.33 0.55
N SER A 541 28.44 7.63 -0.46
CA SER A 541 27.12 7.00 -0.39
C SER A 541 26.99 6.12 0.85
N SER A 542 25.91 6.28 1.57
CA SER A 542 25.68 5.62 2.83
C SER A 542 24.22 5.14 2.97
N TRP A 543 24.03 4.19 3.86
CA TRP A 543 22.74 3.62 4.21
C TRP A 543 22.77 3.09 5.64
N ALA A 544 21.62 2.75 6.20
CA ALA A 544 21.56 2.08 7.49
C ALA A 544 20.91 0.71 7.39
N GLU A 545 21.48 -0.23 8.09
CA GLU A 545 20.94 -1.56 8.35
C GLU A 545 20.33 -1.56 9.75
N PHE A 546 19.05 -1.89 9.83
CA PHE A 546 18.27 -2.02 11.06
C PHE A 546 18.02 -3.51 11.31
N GLU A 547 18.45 -4.01 12.44
CA GLU A 547 18.19 -5.37 12.90
C GLU A 547 17.24 -5.33 14.09
N VAL A 548 16.10 -6.01 13.94
CA VAL A 548 15.08 -6.14 14.97
C VAL A 548 15.18 -7.52 15.60
N SER A 549 15.38 -7.60 16.90
CA SER A 549 15.45 -8.86 17.64
C SER A 549 14.70 -8.71 18.96
N GLY A 550 13.40 -9.05 18.96
CA GLY A 550 12.56 -8.92 20.15
C GLY A 550 12.54 -7.50 20.70
N ASP A 551 13.19 -7.32 21.84
CA ASP A 551 13.25 -6.07 22.61
C ASP A 551 14.41 -5.15 22.21
N VAL A 552 15.16 -5.53 21.19
CA VAL A 552 16.35 -4.81 20.73
C VAL A 552 16.19 -4.39 19.27
N LEU A 553 16.50 -3.14 18.99
CA LEU A 553 16.65 -2.58 17.65
C LEU A 553 18.09 -2.09 17.50
N SER A 554 18.88 -2.77 16.67
CA SER A 554 20.27 -2.40 16.38
C SER A 554 20.33 -1.66 15.04
N VAL A 555 21.16 -0.63 14.98
CA VAL A 555 21.36 0.18 13.77
C VAL A 555 22.84 0.23 13.42
N THR A 556 23.17 -0.10 12.19
CA THR A 556 24.51 0.05 11.65
C THR A 556 24.48 0.88 10.38
N VAL A 557 25.03 2.10 10.47
CA VAL A 557 25.24 2.95 9.29
C VAL A 557 26.49 2.45 8.57
N LYS A 558 26.35 2.25 7.27
CA LYS A 558 27.41 1.74 6.39
C LYS A 558 27.64 2.72 5.24
N THR A 559 28.85 2.71 4.71
CA THR A 559 29.22 3.44 3.50
C THR A 559 29.62 2.48 2.40
N ALA A 560 29.46 2.86 1.13
CA ALA A 560 29.90 2.08 0.00
C ALA A 560 30.79 2.92 -0.92
N GLN A 561 32.06 2.52 -1.04
CA GLN A 561 32.99 3.09 -1.98
C GLN A 561 33.53 1.99 -2.89
N SER A 562 33.42 2.18 -4.21
CA SER A 562 33.91 1.21 -5.20
C SER A 562 33.44 -0.24 -4.97
N GLY A 563 32.23 -0.40 -4.44
CA GLY A 563 31.62 -1.72 -4.21
C GLY A 563 32.03 -2.43 -2.91
N THR A 564 32.78 -1.75 -2.04
CA THR A 564 33.14 -2.26 -0.71
C THR A 564 32.32 -1.53 0.36
N ALA A 565 31.56 -2.30 1.15
CA ALA A 565 30.82 -1.76 2.29
C ALA A 565 31.74 -1.66 3.52
N ALA A 566 31.68 -0.52 4.21
CA ALA A 566 32.38 -0.31 5.46
C ALA A 566 31.43 0.21 6.54
N LYS A 567 31.58 -0.29 7.76
CA LYS A 567 30.83 0.22 8.93
C LYS A 567 31.32 1.63 9.26
N LEU A 568 30.38 2.56 9.39
CA LEU A 568 30.65 3.93 9.82
C LEU A 568 30.41 4.09 11.32
N ILE A 569 29.20 3.72 11.78
CA ILE A 569 28.78 3.83 13.19
C ILE A 569 27.72 2.78 13.51
N SER A 570 27.65 2.33 14.76
CA SER A 570 26.56 1.48 15.26
C SER A 570 26.04 1.99 16.59
N TRP A 571 24.75 1.81 16.79
CA TRP A 571 24.01 2.12 18.01
C TRP A 571 22.74 1.28 18.05
N GLY A 572 21.97 1.39 19.13
CA GLY A 572 20.68 0.70 19.19
C GLY A 572 19.76 1.24 20.27
N ILE A 573 18.57 0.64 20.32
CA ILE A 573 17.55 0.85 21.36
C ILE A 573 17.28 -0.50 22.00
N LYS A 574 17.11 -0.50 23.33
CA LYS A 574 16.67 -1.67 24.09
C LYS A 574 15.46 -1.27 24.93
N LYS A 575 14.34 -1.93 24.69
CA LYS A 575 13.12 -1.78 25.50
C LYS A 575 13.06 -2.88 26.55
N THR A 576 12.89 -2.50 27.81
CA THR A 576 12.79 -3.46 28.92
C THR A 576 11.42 -3.46 29.58
N LYS A 577 10.53 -2.58 29.09
CA LYS A 577 9.14 -2.41 29.58
C LYS A 577 8.14 -2.80 28.51
#